data_4aa687224a14f7a674051e3da61f3c15
#
_entry.id   4aa687224a14f7a674051e3da61f3c15
#
_cell.length_a   1.000
_cell.length_b   1.000
_cell.length_c   1.000
_cell.angle_alpha   90.00
_cell.angle_beta   90.00
_cell.angle_gamma   90.00
#
_symmetry.space_group_name_H-M   'P 1'
#
loop_
_entity.id
_entity.type
_entity.pdbx_description
1 polymer ?
#
loop_
_entity_poly.entity_id
_entity_poly.type
_entity_poly.pdbx_seq_one_letter_code
_entity_poly.pdbx_strand_id
1 'polypeptide(L)'
;MIKEMARTYGSAIDIRDTWCWLQSGINTDGAHNSPTTRKIKPGDILSMNCFPMVHGYYSALERTLFLGHCSEEHRRIWEINVEVHKKGLEIVKPGKRYVFIEKF
;
A
#
# COMPACT_ATOMS: atom_id res chain seq x y z
N MET A 1 2.68 -9.55 -10.33
CA MET A 1 2.64 -10.05 -8.94
C MET A 1 2.43 -11.57 -8.87
N ILE A 2 1.23 -12.13 -9.12
CA ILE A 2 0.94 -13.58 -8.95
C ILE A 2 1.91 -14.47 -9.73
N LYS A 3 2.20 -14.18 -11.00
CA LYS A 3 3.14 -14.96 -11.81
C LYS A 3 4.55 -15.00 -11.24
N GLU A 4 5.02 -13.87 -10.68
CA GLU A 4 6.35 -13.77 -10.09
C GLU A 4 6.42 -14.52 -8.77
N MET A 5 5.39 -14.41 -7.96
CA MET A 5 5.27 -15.18 -6.73
C MET A 5 5.24 -16.69 -7.02
N ALA A 6 4.45 -17.13 -8.02
CA ALA A 6 4.38 -18.53 -8.42
C ALA A 6 5.76 -19.07 -8.86
N ARG A 7 6.55 -18.25 -9.56
CA ARG A 7 7.91 -18.60 -9.95
C ARG A 7 8.85 -18.75 -8.75
N THR A 8 8.72 -17.90 -7.74
CA THR A 8 9.61 -17.85 -6.56
C THR A 8 9.23 -18.88 -5.51
N TYR A 9 7.95 -19.04 -5.24
CA TYR A 9 7.46 -19.83 -4.09
C TYR A 9 6.72 -21.11 -4.49
N GLY A 10 6.50 -21.35 -5.78
CA GLY A 10 5.84 -22.55 -6.29
C GLY A 10 4.44 -22.77 -5.71
N SER A 11 4.19 -23.97 -5.20
CA SER A 11 2.90 -24.35 -4.60
C SER A 11 2.63 -23.75 -3.21
N ALA A 12 3.59 -23.01 -2.64
CA ALA A 12 3.41 -22.35 -1.35
C ALA A 12 2.47 -21.13 -1.39
N ILE A 13 2.10 -20.67 -2.61
CA ILE A 13 1.20 -19.53 -2.79
C ILE A 13 -0.24 -20.00 -2.67
N ASP A 14 -1.02 -19.33 -1.85
CA ASP A 14 -2.47 -19.41 -1.89
C ASP A 14 -3.02 -18.31 -2.80
N ILE A 15 -3.34 -18.69 -4.05
CA ILE A 15 -3.85 -17.74 -5.05
C ILE A 15 -5.23 -17.21 -4.68
N ARG A 16 -6.04 -17.96 -3.93
CA ARG A 16 -7.39 -17.53 -3.55
C ARG A 16 -7.37 -16.34 -2.61
N ASP A 17 -6.40 -16.35 -1.68
CA ASP A 17 -6.26 -15.32 -0.65
C ASP A 17 -5.21 -14.25 -0.99
N THR A 18 -4.55 -14.38 -2.16
CA THR A 18 -3.65 -13.35 -2.68
C THR A 18 -4.45 -12.35 -3.51
N TRP A 19 -4.46 -11.09 -3.10
CA TRP A 19 -5.23 -10.03 -3.76
C TRP A 19 -4.48 -8.70 -3.81
N CYS A 20 -4.98 -7.81 -4.68
CA CYS A 20 -4.45 -6.48 -4.86
C CYS A 20 -5.60 -5.49 -4.96
N TRP A 21 -5.46 -4.37 -4.29
CA TRP A 21 -6.38 -3.25 -4.34
C TRP A 21 -5.70 -2.06 -5.01
N LEU A 22 -6.30 -1.53 -6.06
CA LEU A 22 -5.78 -0.38 -6.78
C LEU A 22 -6.88 0.67 -6.94
N GLN A 23 -6.63 1.86 -6.39
CA GLN A 23 -7.49 3.02 -6.52
C GLN A 23 -6.76 4.11 -7.31
N SER A 24 -7.49 4.98 -7.99
CA SER A 24 -6.90 6.05 -8.80
C SER A 24 -7.70 7.36 -8.78
N GLY A 25 -7.00 8.46 -8.72
CA GLY A 25 -7.57 9.81 -8.76
C GLY A 25 -8.64 10.01 -7.70
N ILE A 26 -9.83 10.47 -8.09
CA ILE A 26 -10.94 10.72 -7.16
C ILE A 26 -11.35 9.50 -6.30
N ASN A 27 -11.06 8.28 -6.77
CA ASN A 27 -11.39 7.08 -6.02
C ASN A 27 -10.39 6.79 -4.88
N THR A 28 -9.43 7.67 -4.63
CA THR A 28 -8.49 7.58 -3.49
C THR A 28 -8.95 8.36 -2.27
N ASP A 29 -10.17 8.87 -2.27
CA ASP A 29 -10.78 9.63 -1.16
C ASP A 29 -11.16 8.75 0.05
N GLY A 30 -11.21 7.43 -0.12
CA GLY A 30 -11.43 6.44 0.92
C GLY A 30 -10.36 5.35 0.92
N ALA A 31 -10.19 4.67 2.06
CA ALA A 31 -9.14 3.66 2.23
C ALA A 31 -9.31 2.47 1.27
N HIS A 32 -10.54 2.01 1.06
CA HIS A 32 -10.85 0.83 0.24
C HIS A 32 -12.13 1.04 -0.58
N ASN A 33 -12.10 1.98 -1.51
CA ASN A 33 -13.22 2.19 -2.41
C ASN A 33 -13.34 1.06 -3.44
N SER A 34 -14.55 0.70 -3.78
CA SER A 34 -14.82 -0.35 -4.77
C SER A 34 -14.20 -0.02 -6.13
N PRO A 35 -13.73 -1.03 -6.89
CA PRO A 35 -13.25 -0.83 -8.25
C PRO A 35 -14.31 -0.20 -9.14
N THR A 36 -13.90 0.70 -10.02
CA THR A 36 -14.75 1.37 -10.99
C THR A 36 -14.22 1.19 -12.41
N THR A 37 -14.99 1.59 -13.42
CA THR A 37 -14.57 1.62 -14.82
C THR A 37 -13.74 2.86 -15.16
N ARG A 38 -13.39 3.70 -14.18
CA ARG A 38 -12.59 4.90 -14.38
C ARG A 38 -11.22 4.54 -14.95
N LYS A 39 -10.85 5.19 -16.05
CA LYS A 39 -9.50 5.06 -16.61
C LYS A 39 -8.53 5.97 -15.88
N ILE A 40 -7.34 5.45 -15.62
CA ILE A 40 -6.23 6.19 -15.02
C ILE A 40 -5.77 7.28 -15.99
N LYS A 41 -5.43 8.47 -15.47
CA LYS A 41 -5.00 9.64 -16.24
C LYS A 41 -3.69 10.19 -15.69
N PRO A 42 -2.85 10.86 -16.51
CA PRO A 42 -1.72 11.62 -16.01
C PRO A 42 -2.16 12.64 -14.93
N GLY A 43 -1.38 12.74 -13.86
CA GLY A 43 -1.70 13.53 -12.67
C GLY A 43 -2.50 12.79 -11.60
N ASP A 44 -2.97 11.57 -11.88
CA ASP A 44 -3.66 10.78 -10.86
C ASP A 44 -2.71 10.33 -9.76
N ILE A 45 -3.21 10.38 -8.54
CA ILE A 45 -2.66 9.64 -7.41
C ILE A 45 -3.16 8.20 -7.53
N LEU A 46 -2.29 7.25 -7.31
CA LEU A 46 -2.61 5.83 -7.28
C LEU A 46 -2.33 5.29 -5.87
N SER A 47 -3.31 4.66 -5.26
CA SER A 47 -3.14 3.88 -4.03
C SER A 47 -3.13 2.41 -4.39
N MET A 48 -2.02 1.76 -4.16
CA MET A 48 -1.82 0.35 -4.45
C MET A 48 -1.56 -0.43 -3.17
N ASN A 49 -2.41 -1.41 -2.91
CA ASN A 49 -2.31 -2.29 -1.76
C ASN A 49 -2.24 -3.73 -2.27
N CYS A 50 -1.16 -4.44 -1.96
CA CYS A 50 -0.95 -5.83 -2.34
C CYS A 50 -0.83 -6.69 -1.10
N PHE A 51 -1.62 -7.75 -1.04
CA PHE A 51 -1.69 -8.68 0.10
C PHE A 51 -1.43 -10.10 -0.37
N PRO A 52 -0.17 -10.44 -0.65
CA PRO A 52 0.17 -11.81 -0.99
C PRO A 52 0.10 -12.74 0.22
N MET A 53 -0.44 -13.93 0.01
CA MET A 53 -0.42 -14.99 1.00
C MET A 53 0.56 -16.09 0.57
N VAL A 54 1.50 -16.46 1.45
CA VAL A 54 2.46 -17.52 1.24
C VAL A 54 2.48 -18.40 2.49
N HIS A 55 2.22 -19.70 2.35
CA HIS A 55 2.14 -20.65 3.46
C HIS A 55 1.18 -20.24 4.59
N GLY A 56 0.06 -19.59 4.25
CA GLY A 56 -0.92 -19.12 5.23
C GLY A 56 -0.55 -17.81 5.93
N TYR A 57 0.57 -17.17 5.57
CA TYR A 57 0.98 -15.88 6.12
C TYR A 57 0.73 -14.77 5.12
N TYR A 58 0.05 -13.72 5.55
CA TYR A 58 -0.10 -12.50 4.78
C TYR A 58 1.13 -11.61 4.88
N SER A 59 1.47 -11.01 3.75
CA SER A 59 2.33 -9.83 3.68
C SER A 59 1.51 -8.66 3.16
N ALA A 60 1.83 -7.46 3.57
CA ALA A 60 1.19 -6.24 3.07
C ALA A 60 2.24 -5.33 2.43
N LEU A 61 1.94 -4.86 1.24
CA LEU A 61 2.74 -3.85 0.53
C LEU A 61 1.81 -2.75 0.06
N GLU A 62 1.89 -1.60 0.69
CA GLU A 62 1.10 -0.43 0.33
C GLU A 62 1.99 0.66 -0.25
N ARG A 63 1.58 1.25 -1.36
CA ARG A 63 2.33 2.31 -2.04
C ARG A 63 1.40 3.37 -2.59
N THR A 64 1.81 4.61 -2.41
CA THR A 64 1.25 5.75 -3.13
C THR A 64 2.15 6.07 -4.31
N LEU A 65 1.57 6.16 -5.50
CA LEU A 65 2.27 6.47 -6.74
C LEU A 65 1.61 7.68 -7.40
N PHE A 66 2.36 8.38 -8.24
CA PHE A 66 1.84 9.47 -9.06
C PHE A 66 2.07 9.14 -10.54
N LEU A 67 1.03 9.28 -11.35
CA LEU A 67 1.17 9.01 -12.77
C LEU A 67 1.65 10.27 -13.52
N GLY A 68 2.89 10.24 -13.97
CA GLY A 68 3.51 11.31 -14.77
C GLY A 68 3.95 12.51 -13.94
N HIS A 69 3.06 13.16 -13.21
CA HIS A 69 3.37 14.32 -12.37
C HIS A 69 2.48 14.36 -11.12
N CYS A 70 2.86 15.14 -10.13
CA CYS A 70 2.04 15.44 -8.96
C CYS A 70 2.10 16.93 -8.64
N SER A 71 1.09 17.44 -7.94
CA SER A 71 1.13 18.82 -7.39
C SER A 71 2.14 18.89 -6.24
N GLU A 72 2.66 20.09 -5.98
CA GLU A 72 3.54 20.34 -4.83
C GLU A 72 2.84 20.02 -3.50
N GLU A 73 1.55 20.29 -3.40
CA GLU A 73 0.75 19.98 -2.23
C GLU A 73 0.69 18.46 -1.97
N HIS A 74 0.35 17.68 -2.99
CA HIS A 74 0.31 16.22 -2.87
C HIS A 74 1.69 15.63 -2.54
N ARG A 75 2.75 16.16 -3.14
CA ARG A 75 4.11 15.75 -2.84
C ARG A 75 4.48 16.02 -1.39
N ARG A 76 4.17 17.21 -0.89
CA ARG A 76 4.42 17.59 0.50
C ARG A 76 3.70 16.67 1.49
N ILE A 77 2.41 16.38 1.25
CA ILE A 77 1.64 15.47 2.09
C ILE A 77 2.26 14.05 2.08
N TRP A 78 2.65 13.58 0.91
CA TRP A 78 3.32 12.29 0.77
C TRP A 78 4.66 12.24 1.53
N GLU A 79 5.49 13.29 1.44
CA GLU A 79 6.76 13.40 2.15
C GLU A 79 6.56 13.35 3.68
N ILE A 80 5.57 14.08 4.19
CA ILE A 80 5.19 14.04 5.61
C ILE A 80 4.79 12.61 6.03
N ASN A 81 3.97 11.96 5.23
CA ASN A 81 3.54 10.59 5.50
C ASN A 81 4.73 9.61 5.54
N VAL A 82 5.68 9.75 4.61
CA VAL A 82 6.92 8.96 4.61
C VAL A 82 7.76 9.20 5.86
N GLU A 83 7.86 10.45 6.31
CA GLU A 83 8.59 10.80 7.53
C GLU A 83 7.93 10.18 8.77
N VAL A 84 6.61 10.30 8.90
CA VAL A 84 5.84 9.68 9.99
C VAL A 84 6.02 8.17 9.99
N HIS A 85 5.96 7.54 8.82
CA HIS A 85 6.17 6.10 8.69
C HIS A 85 7.57 5.67 9.17
N LYS A 86 8.62 6.39 8.77
CA LYS A 86 9.99 6.13 9.21
C LYS A 86 10.13 6.26 10.73
N LYS A 87 9.59 7.32 11.32
CA LYS A 87 9.57 7.51 12.78
C LYS A 87 8.81 6.38 13.48
N GLY A 88 7.68 5.95 12.93
CA GLY A 88 6.93 4.80 13.44
C GLY A 88 7.78 3.53 13.49
N LEU A 89 8.50 3.23 12.40
CA LEU A 89 9.39 2.04 12.34
C LEU A 89 10.52 2.09 13.38
N GLU A 90 11.05 3.26 13.71
CA GLU A 90 12.08 3.42 14.75
C GLU A 90 11.56 3.08 16.15
N ILE A 91 10.26 3.27 16.37
CA ILE A 91 9.61 3.04 17.67
C ILE A 91 9.18 1.59 17.85
N VAL A 92 8.84 0.89 16.74
CA VAL A 92 8.37 -0.51 16.75
C VAL A 92 9.51 -1.43 17.15
N LYS A 93 9.53 -1.85 18.44
CA LYS A 93 10.54 -2.75 19.01
C LYS A 93 9.87 -3.71 20.00
N PRO A 94 10.42 -4.90 20.22
CA PRO A 94 9.92 -5.81 21.22
C PRO A 94 9.76 -5.13 22.58
N GLY A 95 8.63 -5.36 23.26
CA GLY A 95 8.34 -4.77 24.58
C GLY A 95 7.76 -3.35 24.56
N LYS A 96 7.63 -2.70 23.42
CA LYS A 96 6.92 -1.42 23.32
C LYS A 96 5.42 -1.61 23.32
N ARG A 97 4.72 -0.78 24.09
CA ARG A 97 3.25 -0.76 24.09
C ARG A 97 2.73 -0.08 22.83
N TYR A 98 1.67 -0.62 22.25
CA TYR A 98 0.99 -0.09 21.06
C TYR A 98 0.58 1.39 21.19
N VAL A 99 0.08 1.78 22.37
CA VAL A 99 -0.33 3.17 22.72
C VAL A 99 0.72 4.25 22.39
N PHE A 100 2.01 3.90 22.34
CA PHE A 100 3.05 4.86 21.98
C PHE A 100 3.14 5.16 20.49
N ILE A 101 2.53 4.34 19.64
CA ILE A 101 2.55 4.49 18.19
C ILE A 101 1.45 5.46 17.74
N GLU A 102 0.34 5.54 18.48
CA GLU A 102 -0.81 6.42 18.15
C GLU A 102 -0.57 7.91 18.42
N LYS A 103 0.52 8.27 19.10
CA LYS A 103 0.81 9.67 19.50
C LYS A 103 1.64 10.46 18.49
N PHE A 104 1.93 9.86 17.32
CA PHE A 104 2.69 10.44 16.23
C PHE A 104 1.84 10.55 14.97
#